data_2061667f27baeac2ecd3aab45f3567de
#
_entry.id   2061667f27baeac2ecd3aab45f3567de
#
_cell.length_a   1.000
_cell.length_b   1.000
_cell.length_c   1.000
_cell.angle_alpha   90.00
_cell.angle_beta   90.00
_cell.angle_gamma   90.00
#
_symmetry.space_group_name_H-M   'P 1'
#
loop_
_entity.id
_entity.type
_entity.pdbx_description
1 polymer ?
#
loop_
_entity_poly.entity_id
_entity_poly.type
_entity_poly.pdbx_seq_one_letter_code
_entity_poly.pdbx_strand_id
1 'polypeptide(L)'
;MLDNVNSLVGKTASPEYLQKLTYLCWNHHKEIRQIDTVRAYTFGSHYFAEVDIVLPADMPLQQAHDIGESLQNKLERLPDIERAFVHLDYEVTHRPEHGKT
;
A
#
# COMPACT_ATOMS: atom_id res chain seq x y z
N MET A 1 -23.10 -17.48 -7.26
CA MET A 1 -23.38 -16.17 -7.06
C MET A 1 -22.27 -15.43 -6.55
N LEU A 2 -21.83 -15.69 -5.34
CA LEU A 2 -20.70 -14.96 -4.85
C LEU A 2 -19.49 -15.20 -5.69
N ASP A 3 -19.39 -16.41 -6.24
CA ASP A 3 -18.24 -16.67 -7.06
C ASP A 3 -18.23 -15.78 -8.28
N ASN A 4 -19.38 -15.47 -8.81
CA ASN A 4 -19.43 -14.60 -9.96
C ASN A 4 -18.94 -13.21 -9.60
N VAL A 5 -19.30 -12.75 -8.43
CA VAL A 5 -18.85 -11.44 -8.00
C VAL A 5 -17.35 -11.43 -7.87
N ASN A 6 -16.79 -12.48 -7.27
CA ASN A 6 -15.35 -12.55 -7.11
C ASN A 6 -14.65 -12.59 -8.46
N SER A 7 -15.23 -13.26 -9.42
CA SER A 7 -14.64 -13.30 -10.74
C SER A 7 -14.60 -11.94 -11.38
N LEU A 8 -15.64 -11.14 -11.17
CA LEU A 8 -15.71 -9.83 -11.78
C LEU A 8 -14.72 -8.87 -11.18
N VAL A 9 -14.44 -9.01 -9.88
CA VAL A 9 -13.53 -8.07 -9.22
C VAL A 9 -12.11 -8.59 -9.03
N GLY A 10 -11.84 -9.80 -9.55
CA GLY A 10 -10.51 -10.37 -9.39
C GLY A 10 -10.39 -11.13 -8.09
N LYS A 11 -9.25 -11.74 -7.89
CA LYS A 11 -8.99 -12.54 -6.72
C LYS A 11 -7.92 -11.89 -5.86
N THR A 12 -8.13 -11.95 -4.57
CA THR A 12 -7.16 -11.44 -3.62
C THR A 12 -5.93 -12.34 -3.60
N ALA A 13 -4.76 -11.74 -3.46
CA ALA A 13 -3.53 -12.49 -3.36
C ALA A 13 -3.49 -13.30 -2.07
N SER A 14 -2.63 -14.30 -2.04
CA SER A 14 -2.50 -15.14 -0.87
C SER A 14 -1.94 -14.34 0.31
N PRO A 15 -2.21 -14.79 1.52
CA PRO A 15 -1.63 -14.12 2.69
C PRO A 15 -0.11 -14.06 2.64
N GLU A 16 0.53 -15.10 2.11
CA GLU A 16 1.99 -15.10 2.00
C GLU A 16 2.48 -13.99 1.08
N TYR A 17 1.79 -13.79 -0.03
CA TYR A 17 2.19 -12.75 -0.95
C TYR A 17 1.96 -11.37 -0.34
N LEU A 18 0.85 -11.19 0.36
CA LEU A 18 0.58 -9.92 1.02
C LEU A 18 1.62 -9.62 2.10
N GLN A 19 2.06 -10.64 2.83
CA GLN A 19 3.10 -10.46 3.82
C GLN A 19 4.43 -10.05 3.17
N LYS A 20 4.73 -10.65 2.03
CA LYS A 20 5.93 -10.29 1.29
C LYS A 20 5.88 -8.83 0.86
N LEU A 21 4.75 -8.39 0.33
CA LEU A 21 4.60 -7.00 -0.08
C LEU A 21 4.71 -6.06 1.13
N THR A 22 4.08 -6.44 2.25
CA THR A 22 4.13 -5.63 3.44
C THR A 22 5.56 -5.46 3.94
N TYR A 23 6.30 -6.55 3.96
CA TYR A 23 7.68 -6.51 4.40
C TYR A 23 8.53 -5.61 3.48
N LEU A 24 8.32 -5.74 2.19
CA LEU A 24 9.04 -4.92 1.23
C LEU A 24 8.73 -3.43 1.42
N CYS A 25 7.46 -3.11 1.64
CA CYS A 25 7.06 -1.73 1.85
C CYS A 25 7.62 -1.18 3.16
N TRP A 26 7.56 -2.00 4.22
CA TRP A 26 8.04 -1.56 5.52
C TRP A 26 9.52 -1.24 5.48
N ASN A 27 10.27 -2.01 4.72
CA ASN A 27 11.72 -1.82 4.66
C ASN A 27 12.17 -0.87 3.57
N HIS A 28 11.23 -0.21 2.90
CA HIS A 28 11.59 0.66 1.79
C HIS A 28 12.28 1.93 2.26
N HIS A 29 11.82 2.54 3.35
CA HIS A 29 12.38 3.79 3.80
C HIS A 29 12.21 3.91 5.31
N LYS A 30 13.21 4.46 5.96
CA LYS A 30 13.19 4.54 7.41
C LYS A 30 12.11 5.48 7.96
N GLU A 31 11.63 6.39 7.14
CA GLU A 31 10.62 7.34 7.59
C GLU A 31 9.20 6.81 7.49
N ILE A 32 9.00 5.61 6.96
CA ILE A 32 7.68 5.02 6.93
C ILE A 32 7.33 4.60 8.34
N ARG A 33 6.31 5.25 8.92
CA ARG A 33 5.92 5.03 10.30
C ARG A 33 5.03 3.82 10.46
N GLN A 34 4.25 3.53 9.42
CA GLN A 34 3.24 2.51 9.54
C GLN A 34 2.77 2.12 8.15
N ILE A 35 2.37 0.88 7.99
CA ILE A 35 1.71 0.42 6.78
C ILE A 35 0.26 0.13 7.17
N ASP A 36 -0.65 0.96 6.70
CA ASP A 36 -2.04 0.80 7.10
C ASP A 36 -2.77 -0.25 6.31
N THR A 37 -2.50 -0.36 5.03
CA THR A 37 -3.22 -1.27 4.17
C THR A 37 -2.30 -1.81 3.11
N VAL A 38 -2.41 -3.11 2.85
CA VAL A 38 -1.76 -3.73 1.71
C VAL A 38 -2.79 -4.61 1.05
N ARG A 39 -3.09 -4.36 -0.20
CA ARG A 39 -4.00 -5.16 -0.98
C ARG A 39 -3.37 -5.54 -2.28
N ALA A 40 -3.67 -6.72 -2.77
CA ALA A 40 -3.26 -7.13 -4.09
C ALA A 40 -4.33 -8.05 -4.64
N TYR A 41 -4.73 -7.83 -5.88
CA TYR A 41 -5.76 -8.64 -6.49
C TYR A 41 -5.44 -8.79 -7.96
N THR A 42 -5.92 -9.86 -8.56
CA THR A 42 -5.57 -10.21 -9.93
C THR A 42 -6.62 -9.76 -10.91
N PHE A 43 -6.12 -9.35 -12.07
CA PHE A 43 -6.93 -9.26 -13.26
C PHE A 43 -6.08 -9.98 -14.30
N GLY A 44 -6.50 -11.16 -14.72
CA GLY A 44 -5.67 -11.96 -15.60
C GLY A 44 -4.56 -12.62 -14.79
N SER A 45 -3.33 -12.50 -15.23
CA SER A 45 -2.22 -13.23 -14.62
C SER A 45 -1.34 -12.39 -13.71
N HIS A 46 -1.64 -11.12 -13.56
CA HIS A 46 -0.80 -10.26 -12.74
C HIS A 46 -1.63 -9.59 -11.66
N TYR A 47 -0.94 -8.96 -10.71
CA TYR A 47 -1.58 -8.30 -9.59
C TYR A 47 -1.60 -6.79 -9.75
N PHE A 48 -2.68 -6.20 -9.27
CA PHE A 48 -2.75 -4.77 -9.02
C PHE A 48 -2.57 -4.63 -7.52
N ALA A 49 -1.62 -3.83 -7.09
CA ALA A 49 -1.31 -3.68 -5.67
C ALA A 49 -1.66 -2.28 -5.19
N GLU A 50 -2.20 -2.18 -3.99
CA GLU A 50 -2.48 -0.91 -3.34
C GLU A 50 -1.88 -0.93 -1.96
N VAL A 51 -1.17 0.13 -1.60
CA VAL A 51 -0.52 0.23 -0.30
C VAL A 51 -0.76 1.61 0.27
N ASP A 52 -1.15 1.67 1.53
CA ASP A 52 -1.26 2.94 2.25
C ASP A 52 -0.13 3.02 3.24
N ILE A 53 0.73 4.02 3.12
CA ILE A 53 1.84 4.20 4.06
C ILE A 53 1.65 5.49 4.82
N VAL A 54 2.15 5.51 6.06
CA VAL A 54 2.05 6.67 6.93
C VAL A 54 3.43 7.28 7.11
N LEU A 55 3.53 8.56 6.87
CA LEU A 55 4.78 9.30 6.98
C LEU A 55 4.63 10.38 8.04
N PRO A 56 5.75 10.97 8.52
CA PRO A 56 5.65 12.05 9.49
C PRO A 56 4.84 13.21 8.95
N ALA A 57 4.02 13.80 9.81
CA ALA A 57 3.14 14.89 9.39
C ALA A 57 3.91 16.12 8.93
N ASP A 58 5.11 16.31 9.45
CA ASP A 58 5.90 17.49 9.10
C ASP A 58 6.88 17.26 7.95
N MET A 59 6.75 16.13 7.27
CA MET A 59 7.63 15.85 6.14
C MET A 59 7.29 16.79 4.98
N PRO A 60 8.28 17.37 4.32
CA PRO A 60 7.99 18.17 3.14
C PRO A 60 7.29 17.35 2.07
N LEU A 61 6.38 17.99 1.37
CA LEU A 61 5.58 17.29 0.37
C LEU A 61 6.45 16.64 -0.69
N GLN A 62 7.50 17.30 -1.13
CA GLN A 62 8.35 16.74 -2.15
C GLN A 62 9.03 15.45 -1.67
N GLN A 63 9.47 15.45 -0.42
CA GLN A 63 10.11 14.26 0.12
C GLN A 63 9.09 13.12 0.22
N ALA A 64 7.89 13.43 0.68
CA ALA A 64 6.84 12.41 0.78
C ALA A 64 6.51 11.84 -0.59
N HIS A 65 6.39 12.72 -1.58
CA HIS A 65 6.10 12.30 -2.94
C HIS A 65 7.21 11.38 -3.46
N ASP A 66 8.46 11.74 -3.20
CA ASP A 66 9.59 10.93 -3.68
C ASP A 66 9.62 9.56 -3.04
N ILE A 67 9.30 9.47 -1.76
CA ILE A 67 9.24 8.18 -1.08
C ILE A 67 8.12 7.32 -1.70
N GLY A 68 6.96 7.91 -1.91
CA GLY A 68 5.85 7.19 -2.50
C GLY A 68 6.12 6.74 -3.91
N GLU A 69 6.71 7.61 -4.72
CA GLU A 69 7.00 7.28 -6.10
C GLU A 69 8.07 6.18 -6.19
N SER A 70 9.10 6.27 -5.37
CA SER A 70 10.15 5.25 -5.41
C SER A 70 9.61 3.91 -4.94
N LEU A 71 8.68 3.91 -3.98
CA LEU A 71 8.07 2.67 -3.56
C LEU A 71 7.18 2.10 -4.66
N GLN A 72 6.42 2.94 -5.32
CA GLN A 72 5.59 2.50 -6.43
C GLN A 72 6.45 1.85 -7.51
N ASN A 73 7.56 2.50 -7.85
CA ASN A 73 8.45 1.96 -8.87
C ASN A 73 9.05 0.64 -8.44
N LYS A 74 9.40 0.52 -7.15
CA LYS A 74 9.95 -0.72 -6.65
C LYS A 74 8.92 -1.85 -6.74
N LEU A 75 7.69 -1.58 -6.38
CA LEU A 75 6.63 -2.58 -6.48
C LEU A 75 6.38 -2.98 -7.92
N GLU A 76 6.37 -2.02 -8.82
CA GLU A 76 6.07 -2.31 -10.22
C GLU A 76 7.22 -3.05 -10.91
N ARG A 77 8.38 -3.11 -10.28
CA ARG A 77 9.47 -3.93 -10.83
C ARG A 77 9.33 -5.39 -10.48
N LEU A 78 8.45 -5.74 -9.56
CA LEU A 78 8.21 -7.15 -9.26
C LEU A 78 7.52 -7.79 -10.45
N PRO A 79 7.96 -8.98 -10.85
CA PRO A 79 7.42 -9.57 -12.08
C PRO A 79 5.93 -9.88 -12.03
N ASP A 80 5.38 -10.04 -10.85
CA ASP A 80 3.97 -10.36 -10.73
C ASP A 80 3.07 -9.15 -10.63
N ILE A 81 3.62 -7.96 -10.54
CA ILE A 81 2.82 -6.75 -10.34
C ILE A 81 2.63 -6.03 -11.68
N GLU A 82 1.37 -5.83 -12.05
CA GLU A 82 1.05 -5.07 -13.24
C GLU A 82 1.10 -3.57 -12.94
N ARG A 83 0.47 -3.16 -11.87
CA ARG A 83 0.43 -1.77 -11.46
C ARG A 83 0.43 -1.69 -9.95
N ALA A 84 1.00 -0.65 -9.41
CA ALA A 84 0.98 -0.41 -7.98
C ALA A 84 0.55 1.02 -7.70
N PHE A 85 -0.22 1.18 -6.64
CA PHE A 85 -0.70 2.49 -6.21
C PHE A 85 -0.29 2.67 -4.76
N VAL A 86 0.43 3.74 -4.48
CA VAL A 86 0.87 4.03 -3.12
C VAL A 86 0.16 5.29 -2.66
N HIS A 87 -0.64 5.15 -1.62
CA HIS A 87 -1.32 6.28 -1.02
C HIS A 87 -0.51 6.75 0.17
N LEU A 88 -0.38 8.03 0.30
CA LEU A 88 0.39 8.64 1.37
C LEU A 88 -0.55 9.21 2.41
N ASP A 89 -0.26 8.91 3.67
CA ASP A 89 -1.01 9.48 4.77
C ASP A 89 -0.01 10.03 5.76
N TYR A 90 -0.45 10.85 6.69
CA TYR A 90 0.48 11.40 7.65
C TYR A 90 0.09 10.99 9.05
N GLU A 91 1.08 10.97 9.90
CA GLU A 91 0.93 10.54 11.27
C GLU A 91 0.06 11.50 12.05
N VAL A 92 -0.93 10.96 12.78
CA VAL A 92 -1.81 11.76 13.61
C VAL A 92 -1.52 11.42 15.04
N THR A 93 -1.09 12.40 15.82
CA THR A 93 -0.68 12.11 17.18
C THR A 93 -1.72 12.38 18.21
N HIS A 94 -2.72 13.18 17.89
CA HIS A 94 -3.65 13.46 18.94
C HIS A 94 -4.60 12.38 19.01
N ARG A 95 -5.28 12.45 19.84
CA ARG A 95 -5.93 11.54 20.11
C ARG A 95 -7.14 11.41 20.05
N PRO A 96 -7.41 10.83 20.58
CA PRO A 96 -8.60 10.26 20.52
C PRO A 96 -9.64 11.13 20.75
N GLU A 97 -9.38 12.17 21.29
CA GLU A 97 -10.45 12.93 21.52
C GLU A 97 -10.89 13.47 20.28
N HIS A 98 -10.05 13.39 19.32
CA HIS A 98 -10.53 13.92 18.16
C HIS A 98 -11.58 13.05 17.69
N GLY A 99 -11.65 11.93 18.21
CA GLY A 99 -12.77 11.17 17.89
C GLY A 99 -13.94 11.89 18.35
N LYS A 100 -13.83 12.70 19.35
CA LYS A 100 -14.96 13.31 19.82
C LYS A 100 -15.03 14.60 19.21
N THR A 101 -14.08 15.01 18.66
CA THR A 101 -14.28 16.32 18.13
C THR A 101 -15.07 16.23 16.93
#